data_dbc8729eed2c131f175f0530dc4b3f93
#
_entry.id   dbc8729eed2c131f175f0530dc4b3f93
#
_cell.length_a   1.000
_cell.length_b   1.000
_cell.length_c   1.000
_cell.angle_alpha   90.00
_cell.angle_beta   90.00
_cell.angle_gamma   90.00
#
_symmetry.space_group_name_H-M   'P 1'
#
loop_
_entity.id
_entity.type
_entity.pdbx_description
1 polymer ?
#
loop_
_entity_poly.entity_id
_entity_poly.type
_entity_poly.pdbx_seq_one_letter_code
_entity_poly.pdbx_strand_id
1 'polypeptide(L)'
;MFSPSLEEVKEIAKNKEYKRIPVAYELYSDIATPIEVLRILKEISKHCYMLESVEDSQKWGRYSFLGFDPLLEFTCQNGRIQIKGDSKFEDSSKLTDDDKVIIETNNPGEVIKDLVRQNKSPKLTNLPPFTGGFVGYFAYDYIKYAEPSLNLDAENQDQFKDIDLMLFDKVVAFDNFRQKIVLIANMKTDNLDENYKKACDDLEKIARLIKTGKKAKIEPLTLKSDFKPVFSREKYCQMVNKAKDYIKEGDIFQVVLSNRIEADISGSLFDTYRVLRTTNPSPYMFYFSSNDIEIAGASPETLVKLNNRKLYTFPLAGTRPRGKTESEDLALEKELLSDEKELAEHNMLVDLGRNDIGKISEIGSVNVDKYLSIERFSHVMHIGSTVTGTLRKDLDSLAAIDSILPAGTLSGAPKIRACEIINELENNKRGIYGGAIGYIDLSGNVDTCISIRIAFARNNKVFIRSGAGIVADSVPDNEFDECLNKAAAVIDALKIADGGILWFY
;
A
#
# COMPACT_ATOMS: atom_id res chain seq x y z
N MET A 1 18.11 23.34 13.31
CA MET A 1 17.15 24.46 13.39
C MET A 1 15.78 23.91 13.08
N PHE A 2 14.74 24.31 13.85
CA PHE A 2 13.36 23.88 13.58
C PHE A 2 12.73 24.73 12.49
N SER A 3 11.93 24.13 11.63
CA SER A 3 11.21 24.80 10.54
C SER A 3 9.80 24.20 10.41
N PRO A 4 8.74 25.01 10.29
CA PRO A 4 8.74 26.48 10.40
C PRO A 4 9.10 26.99 11.81
N SER A 5 9.49 28.26 11.92
CA SER A 5 9.65 28.96 13.19
C SER A 5 8.30 29.18 13.91
N LEU A 6 8.32 29.52 15.19
CA LEU A 6 7.07 29.79 15.93
C LEU A 6 6.24 30.94 15.32
N GLU A 7 6.91 32.00 14.81
CA GLU A 7 6.24 33.10 14.13
C GLU A 7 5.55 32.65 12.85
N GLU A 8 6.23 31.84 12.05
CA GLU A 8 5.65 31.26 10.83
C GLU A 8 4.48 30.32 11.17
N VAL A 9 4.59 29.50 12.23
CA VAL A 9 3.49 28.67 12.72
C VAL A 9 2.28 29.51 13.12
N LYS A 10 2.50 30.63 13.83
CA LYS A 10 1.42 31.56 14.22
C LYS A 10 0.73 32.18 12.98
N GLU A 11 1.48 32.44 11.92
CA GLU A 11 0.92 32.94 10.66
C GLU A 11 0.09 31.85 9.95
N ILE A 12 0.62 30.66 9.84
CA ILE A 12 -0.09 29.49 9.24
C ILE A 12 -1.39 29.18 10.00
N ALA A 13 -1.36 29.24 11.34
CA ALA A 13 -2.49 28.97 12.22
C ALA A 13 -3.64 29.98 12.13
N LYS A 14 -3.47 31.11 11.44
CA LYS A 14 -4.58 32.03 11.11
C LYS A 14 -5.64 31.34 10.26
N ASN A 15 -5.25 30.39 9.40
CA ASN A 15 -6.21 29.56 8.72
C ASN A 15 -6.76 28.51 9.69
N LYS A 16 -7.99 28.72 10.15
CA LYS A 16 -8.70 27.89 11.15
C LYS A 16 -9.09 26.51 10.64
N GLU A 17 -8.94 26.24 9.35
CA GLU A 17 -9.14 24.90 8.81
C GLU A 17 -8.04 23.93 9.26
N TYR A 18 -6.81 24.43 9.48
CA TYR A 18 -5.72 23.60 9.95
C TYR A 18 -5.86 23.29 11.44
N LYS A 19 -5.84 22.01 11.75
CA LYS A 19 -5.90 21.46 13.13
C LYS A 19 -4.52 21.03 13.61
N ARG A 20 -3.62 20.79 12.67
CA ARG A 20 -2.22 20.46 12.91
C ARG A 20 -1.31 21.25 11.99
N ILE A 21 -0.08 21.48 12.42
CA ILE A 21 0.99 22.09 11.61
C ILE A 21 2.25 21.25 11.78
N PRO A 22 2.90 20.81 10.68
CA PRO A 22 4.15 20.06 10.77
C PRO A 22 5.30 20.97 11.14
N VAL A 23 6.06 20.57 12.15
CA VAL A 23 7.35 21.15 12.52
C VAL A 23 8.42 20.11 12.22
N ALA A 24 9.52 20.53 11.62
CA ALA A 24 10.59 19.64 11.20
C ALA A 24 11.95 20.00 11.79
N TYR A 25 12.79 18.99 11.92
CA TYR A 25 14.18 19.11 12.34
C TYR A 25 15.07 18.23 11.45
N GLU A 26 16.09 18.81 10.81
CA GLU A 26 16.98 18.08 9.89
C GLU A 26 18.25 17.58 10.57
N LEU A 27 18.65 16.36 10.23
CA LEU A 27 19.91 15.72 10.59
C LEU A 27 20.64 15.27 9.32
N TYR A 28 21.94 15.00 9.38
CA TYR A 28 22.65 14.29 8.32
C TYR A 28 22.33 12.79 8.37
N SER A 29 22.22 12.14 7.20
CA SER A 29 21.82 10.73 7.09
C SER A 29 23.00 9.74 7.27
N ASP A 30 24.21 10.24 7.50
CA ASP A 30 25.40 9.42 7.74
C ASP A 30 25.44 8.77 9.14
N ILE A 31 24.47 9.07 10.00
CA ILE A 31 24.41 8.56 11.39
C ILE A 31 23.71 7.19 11.50
N ALA A 32 22.79 6.85 10.60
CA ALA A 32 22.06 5.59 10.62
C ALA A 32 21.39 5.32 9.28
N THR A 33 21.19 4.04 8.96
CA THR A 33 20.40 3.61 7.79
C THR A 33 18.91 3.52 8.15
N PRO A 34 17.97 3.59 7.16
CA PRO A 34 16.54 3.40 7.42
C PRO A 34 16.22 2.09 8.16
N ILE A 35 16.89 0.98 7.83
CA ILE A 35 16.71 -0.32 8.51
C ILE A 35 17.17 -0.28 9.97
N GLU A 36 18.28 0.39 10.25
CA GLU A 36 18.73 0.55 11.64
C GLU A 36 17.76 1.39 12.46
N VAL A 37 17.26 2.50 11.88
CA VAL A 37 16.25 3.32 12.53
C VAL A 37 14.98 2.51 12.78
N LEU A 38 14.50 1.73 11.81
CA LEU A 38 13.34 0.86 12.03
C LEU A 38 13.55 -0.11 13.20
N ARG A 39 14.75 -0.71 13.34
CA ARG A 39 15.08 -1.56 14.50
C ARG A 39 15.06 -0.81 15.82
N ILE A 40 15.51 0.44 15.83
CA ILE A 40 15.45 1.29 17.04
C ILE A 40 13.99 1.61 17.39
N LEU A 41 13.18 1.96 16.41
CA LEU A 41 11.75 2.25 16.61
C LEU A 41 10.97 1.02 17.09
N LYS A 42 11.29 -0.18 16.59
CA LYS A 42 10.68 -1.44 17.04
C LYS A 42 11.02 -1.82 18.49
N GLU A 43 12.09 -1.28 19.08
CA GLU A 43 12.38 -1.49 20.51
C GLU A 43 11.38 -0.76 21.42
N ILE A 44 10.81 0.36 20.93
CA ILE A 44 9.91 1.20 21.72
C ILE A 44 8.46 1.13 21.29
N SER A 45 8.15 0.61 20.10
CA SER A 45 6.80 0.46 19.60
C SER A 45 6.61 -0.83 18.81
N LYS A 46 5.51 -1.53 19.05
CA LYS A 46 5.07 -2.66 18.20
C LYS A 46 4.49 -2.19 16.86
N HIS A 47 3.96 -0.97 16.85
CA HIS A 47 3.35 -0.33 15.70
C HIS A 47 4.36 0.50 14.95
N CYS A 48 4.94 -0.07 13.91
CA CYS A 48 5.92 0.58 13.07
C CYS A 48 5.61 0.35 11.60
N TYR A 49 5.97 1.33 10.78
CA TYR A 49 6.01 1.14 9.34
C TYR A 49 7.30 1.68 8.73
N MET A 50 7.61 1.18 7.56
CA MET A 50 8.58 1.73 6.63
C MET A 50 8.00 1.67 5.23
N LEU A 51 7.98 2.81 4.54
CA LEU A 51 7.58 2.96 3.15
C LEU A 51 8.76 3.53 2.39
N GLU A 52 9.18 2.88 1.32
CA GLU A 52 10.29 3.35 0.49
C GLU A 52 10.07 2.97 -0.97
N SER A 53 10.86 3.56 -1.86
CA SER A 53 10.94 3.18 -3.26
C SER A 53 12.41 2.98 -3.63
N VAL A 54 12.69 2.00 -4.46
CA VAL A 54 14.06 1.72 -4.93
C VAL A 54 14.31 2.29 -6.33
N GLU A 55 13.27 2.80 -6.99
CA GLU A 55 13.37 3.40 -8.32
C GLU A 55 13.76 4.86 -8.26
N ASP A 56 14.55 5.30 -9.24
CA ASP A 56 15.00 6.67 -9.53
C ASP A 56 15.10 7.58 -8.29
N SER A 57 16.31 7.66 -7.72
CA SER A 57 16.60 8.44 -6.51
C SER A 57 16.24 9.94 -6.60
N GLN A 58 15.94 10.45 -7.79
CA GLN A 58 15.56 11.85 -7.98
C GLN A 58 14.04 12.07 -7.92
N LYS A 59 13.22 11.06 -8.24
CA LYS A 59 11.77 11.17 -8.32
C LYS A 59 11.05 10.24 -7.34
N TRP A 60 11.06 8.94 -7.60
CA TRP A 60 10.29 7.96 -6.83
C TRP A 60 11.05 7.46 -5.60
N GLY A 61 12.33 7.13 -5.74
CA GLY A 61 13.21 6.61 -4.69
C GLY A 61 13.82 7.68 -3.80
N ARG A 62 13.35 8.94 -3.87
CA ARG A 62 13.93 10.02 -3.10
C ARG A 62 13.75 9.86 -1.59
N TYR A 63 12.58 9.38 -1.16
CA TYR A 63 12.25 9.32 0.26
C TYR A 63 12.03 7.90 0.75
N SER A 64 12.52 7.64 1.99
CA SER A 64 12.07 6.52 2.81
C SER A 64 11.38 7.08 4.05
N PHE A 65 10.14 6.66 4.32
CA PHE A 65 9.34 7.13 5.44
C PHE A 65 9.21 6.05 6.50
N LEU A 66 9.43 6.43 7.76
CA LEU A 66 9.21 5.55 8.90
C LEU A 66 8.32 6.26 9.92
N GLY A 67 7.49 5.47 10.60
CA GLY A 67 6.70 5.93 11.72
C GLY A 67 6.59 4.88 12.81
N PHE A 68 6.23 5.35 13.98
CA PHE A 68 6.10 4.54 15.20
C PHE A 68 5.15 5.23 16.17
N ASP A 69 4.61 4.48 17.12
CA ASP A 69 3.77 4.99 18.18
C ASP A 69 2.62 5.87 17.64
N PRO A 70 1.63 5.26 16.93
CA PRO A 70 0.54 5.99 16.32
C PRO A 70 -0.35 6.66 17.37
N LEU A 71 -0.98 7.80 17.00
CA LEU A 71 -1.97 8.46 17.84
C LEU A 71 -3.22 7.60 18.03
N LEU A 72 -3.62 6.86 17.00
CA LEU A 72 -4.74 5.94 17.04
C LEU A 72 -4.58 4.81 16.03
N GLU A 73 -5.23 3.69 16.34
CA GLU A 73 -5.46 2.57 15.44
C GLU A 73 -6.93 2.57 15.02
N PHE A 74 -7.17 2.43 13.72
CA PHE A 74 -8.49 2.29 13.12
C PHE A 74 -8.57 0.95 12.42
N THR A 75 -9.46 0.08 12.87
CA THR A 75 -9.70 -1.21 12.22
C THR A 75 -11.18 -1.36 11.89
N CYS A 76 -11.49 -2.01 10.76
CA CYS A 76 -12.85 -2.33 10.38
C CYS A 76 -12.95 -3.76 9.89
N GLN A 77 -13.99 -4.47 10.32
CA GLN A 77 -14.33 -5.79 9.82
C GLN A 77 -15.87 -5.92 9.74
N ASN A 78 -16.38 -6.14 8.54
CA ASN A 78 -17.83 -6.27 8.27
C ASN A 78 -18.65 -5.12 8.87
N GLY A 79 -18.22 -3.88 8.66
CA GLY A 79 -18.90 -2.67 9.12
C GLY A 79 -18.71 -2.35 10.61
N ARG A 80 -18.07 -3.23 11.38
CA ARG A 80 -17.71 -2.96 12.77
C ARG A 80 -16.34 -2.31 12.83
N ILE A 81 -16.33 -1.03 13.16
CA ILE A 81 -15.13 -0.23 13.37
C ILE A 81 -14.71 -0.32 14.82
N GLN A 82 -13.39 -0.42 15.05
CA GLN A 82 -12.78 -0.24 16.36
C GLN A 82 -11.69 0.83 16.23
N ILE A 83 -11.75 1.85 17.09
CA ILE A 83 -10.74 2.91 17.18
C ILE A 83 -10.15 2.86 18.57
N LYS A 84 -8.82 2.80 18.66
CA LYS A 84 -8.08 2.80 19.91
C LYS A 84 -7.05 3.93 19.87
N GLY A 85 -6.98 4.73 20.93
CA GLY A 85 -6.02 5.85 21.06
C GLY A 85 -6.69 7.22 21.18
N ASP A 86 -5.94 8.31 20.88
CA ASP A 86 -6.38 9.71 21.04
C ASP A 86 -7.41 10.10 19.96
N SER A 87 -8.67 9.70 20.17
CA SER A 87 -9.80 10.07 19.31
C SER A 87 -10.81 10.89 20.12
N LYS A 88 -11.07 12.12 19.69
CA LYS A 88 -12.18 12.91 20.24
C LYS A 88 -13.45 12.56 19.46
N PHE A 89 -14.16 11.51 19.89
CA PHE A 89 -15.55 11.35 19.48
C PHE A 89 -16.43 12.10 20.51
N GLU A 90 -17.29 12.99 20.04
CA GLU A 90 -18.20 13.76 20.88
C GLU A 90 -19.22 12.89 21.64
N ASP A 91 -19.39 11.64 21.21
CA ASP A 91 -20.32 10.68 21.76
C ASP A 91 -19.62 9.68 22.70
N SER A 92 -19.55 10.04 23.98
CA SER A 92 -18.97 9.19 25.03
C SER A 92 -19.71 7.85 25.24
N SER A 93 -20.91 7.66 24.67
CA SER A 93 -21.66 6.41 24.74
C SER A 93 -21.04 5.26 23.94
N LYS A 94 -20.05 5.56 23.09
CA LYS A 94 -19.33 4.61 22.23
C LYS A 94 -18.03 4.09 22.84
N LEU A 95 -17.60 4.58 24.00
CA LEU A 95 -16.42 4.11 24.71
C LEU A 95 -16.69 2.75 25.38
N THR A 96 -15.73 1.84 25.26
CA THR A 96 -15.70 0.56 25.99
C THR A 96 -14.74 0.65 27.17
N ASP A 97 -14.79 -0.34 28.11
CA ASP A 97 -13.90 -0.43 29.29
C ASP A 97 -12.39 -0.46 28.93
N ASP A 98 -12.04 -0.74 27.67
CA ASP A 98 -10.66 -0.81 27.15
C ASP A 98 -10.22 0.49 26.43
N ASP A 99 -10.83 1.64 26.64
CA ASP A 99 -10.59 2.90 25.93
C ASP A 99 -10.72 2.77 24.39
N LYS A 100 -11.61 1.91 23.93
CA LYS A 100 -11.91 1.71 22.51
C LYS A 100 -13.26 2.32 22.18
N VAL A 101 -13.32 2.99 21.02
CA VAL A 101 -14.58 3.43 20.42
C VAL A 101 -15.02 2.36 19.43
N ILE A 102 -16.25 1.85 19.56
CA ILE A 102 -16.85 0.91 18.60
C ILE A 102 -17.96 1.62 17.85
N ILE A 103 -17.92 1.54 16.52
CA ILE A 103 -18.92 2.12 15.62
C ILE A 103 -19.36 1.02 14.66
N GLU A 104 -20.66 0.83 14.49
CA GLU A 104 -21.20 -0.03 13.45
C GLU A 104 -21.77 0.83 12.31
N THR A 105 -21.31 0.60 11.09
CA THR A 105 -21.69 1.39 9.93
C THR A 105 -21.48 0.61 8.63
N ASN A 106 -22.32 0.91 7.64
CA ASN A 106 -22.13 0.42 6.28
C ASN A 106 -21.21 1.34 5.46
N ASN A 107 -20.74 2.44 6.03
CA ASN A 107 -19.84 3.38 5.36
C ASN A 107 -18.67 3.76 6.28
N PRO A 108 -17.67 2.88 6.46
CA PRO A 108 -16.52 3.17 7.30
C PRO A 108 -15.65 4.32 6.75
N GLY A 109 -15.76 4.60 5.46
CA GLY A 109 -15.07 5.70 4.80
C GLY A 109 -15.40 7.06 5.39
N GLU A 110 -16.67 7.32 5.76
CA GLU A 110 -17.05 8.61 6.36
C GLU A 110 -16.35 8.84 7.71
N VAL A 111 -16.15 7.79 8.50
CA VAL A 111 -15.44 7.91 9.78
C VAL A 111 -13.96 8.25 9.55
N ILE A 112 -13.32 7.67 8.53
CA ILE A 112 -11.94 8.00 8.16
C ILE A 112 -11.85 9.45 7.67
N LYS A 113 -12.79 9.91 6.83
CA LYS A 113 -12.87 11.31 6.37
C LYS A 113 -12.96 12.30 7.51
N ASP A 114 -13.79 11.98 8.51
CA ASP A 114 -13.94 12.84 9.70
C ASP A 114 -12.63 12.88 10.50
N LEU A 115 -11.95 11.76 10.68
CA LEU A 115 -10.65 11.71 11.36
C LEU A 115 -9.57 12.48 10.59
N VAL A 116 -9.53 12.40 9.27
CA VAL A 116 -8.62 13.22 8.44
C VAL A 116 -8.94 14.71 8.61
N ARG A 117 -10.22 15.09 8.57
CA ARG A 117 -10.67 16.48 8.75
C ARG A 117 -10.31 17.04 10.13
N GLN A 118 -10.47 16.24 11.19
CA GLN A 118 -10.09 16.60 12.56
C GLN A 118 -8.57 16.78 12.75
N ASN A 119 -7.77 16.28 11.82
CA ASN A 119 -6.32 16.37 11.84
C ASN A 119 -5.73 17.15 10.65
N LYS A 120 -6.56 17.88 9.88
CA LYS A 120 -6.16 18.60 8.67
C LYS A 120 -4.90 19.45 8.90
N SER A 121 -3.93 19.32 8.00
CA SER A 121 -2.62 19.97 8.06
C SER A 121 -2.28 20.66 6.73
N PRO A 122 -1.54 21.78 6.74
CA PRO A 122 -1.07 22.39 5.50
C PRO A 122 0.01 21.55 4.82
N LYS A 123 0.08 21.64 3.50
CA LYS A 123 1.24 21.17 2.75
C LYS A 123 2.29 22.27 2.67
N LEU A 124 3.47 22.02 3.23
CA LEU A 124 4.61 22.94 3.19
C LEU A 124 5.60 22.49 2.12
N THR A 125 5.95 23.37 1.20
CA THR A 125 6.76 23.03 0.00
C THR A 125 8.21 22.66 0.31
N ASN A 126 8.73 23.04 1.46
CA ASN A 126 10.07 22.73 1.94
C ASN A 126 10.17 21.40 2.69
N LEU A 127 9.03 20.73 2.93
CA LEU A 127 8.98 19.44 3.61
C LEU A 127 8.78 18.28 2.62
N PRO A 128 9.10 17.03 3.04
CA PRO A 128 8.78 15.84 2.27
C PRO A 128 7.29 15.74 1.89
N PRO A 129 6.94 14.97 0.84
CA PRO A 129 5.55 14.85 0.38
C PRO A 129 4.61 14.25 1.42
N PHE A 130 5.11 13.41 2.31
CA PHE A 130 4.38 12.84 3.43
C PHE A 130 4.95 13.37 4.75
N THR A 131 4.13 14.06 5.52
CA THR A 131 4.51 14.65 6.81
C THR A 131 3.78 14.06 8.00
N GLY A 132 2.84 13.15 7.76
CA GLY A 132 2.01 12.46 8.75
C GLY A 132 0.64 12.16 8.18
N GLY A 133 -0.06 11.20 8.78
CA GLY A 133 -1.36 10.75 8.31
C GLY A 133 -1.63 9.29 8.63
N PHE A 134 -2.63 8.75 7.97
CA PHE A 134 -2.95 7.33 8.06
C PHE A 134 -2.00 6.51 7.20
N VAL A 135 -1.45 5.45 7.77
CA VAL A 135 -0.66 4.42 7.08
C VAL A 135 -1.26 3.06 7.39
N GLY A 136 -1.36 2.20 6.38
CA GLY A 136 -1.89 0.86 6.53
C GLY A 136 -2.51 0.34 5.24
N TYR A 137 -3.60 -0.42 5.34
CA TYR A 137 -4.20 -1.04 4.17
C TYR A 137 -5.73 -0.99 4.16
N PHE A 138 -6.27 -1.03 2.95
CA PHE A 138 -7.64 -1.40 2.61
C PHE A 138 -7.60 -2.77 1.92
N ALA A 139 -8.37 -3.73 2.41
CA ALA A 139 -8.44 -5.06 1.82
C ALA A 139 -9.12 -5.04 0.44
N TYR A 140 -8.94 -6.09 -0.34
CA TYR A 140 -9.69 -6.31 -1.58
C TYR A 140 -11.22 -6.23 -1.35
N ASP A 141 -11.67 -6.84 -0.26
CA ASP A 141 -13.10 -6.94 0.08
C ASP A 141 -13.72 -5.60 0.55
N TYR A 142 -12.90 -4.52 0.67
CA TYR A 142 -13.38 -3.17 0.97
C TYR A 142 -14.35 -2.64 -0.07
N ILE A 143 -14.27 -3.11 -1.33
CA ILE A 143 -15.18 -2.70 -2.42
C ILE A 143 -16.66 -2.79 -2.03
N LYS A 144 -17.05 -3.71 -1.14
CA LYS A 144 -18.44 -3.85 -0.67
C LYS A 144 -19.01 -2.58 -0.02
N TYR A 145 -18.15 -1.67 0.46
CA TYR A 145 -18.56 -0.38 1.02
C TYR A 145 -18.72 0.71 -0.05
N ALA A 146 -17.92 0.64 -1.12
CA ALA A 146 -18.03 1.53 -2.27
C ALA A 146 -19.13 1.10 -3.24
N GLU A 147 -19.40 -0.21 -3.34
CA GLU A 147 -20.40 -0.81 -4.24
C GLU A 147 -21.35 -1.73 -3.42
N PRO A 148 -22.35 -1.15 -2.73
CA PRO A 148 -23.24 -1.91 -1.84
C PRO A 148 -24.11 -2.98 -2.51
N SER A 149 -24.18 -2.98 -3.86
CA SER A 149 -24.86 -4.03 -4.64
C SER A 149 -24.10 -5.36 -4.63
N LEU A 150 -22.78 -5.34 -4.33
CA LEU A 150 -21.95 -6.53 -4.26
C LEU A 150 -22.19 -7.29 -2.96
N ASN A 151 -22.59 -8.56 -3.08
CA ASN A 151 -22.60 -9.50 -1.98
C ASN A 151 -21.30 -10.32 -2.00
N LEU A 152 -20.36 -10.01 -1.09
CA LEU A 152 -19.10 -10.73 -0.95
C LEU A 152 -19.17 -11.58 0.32
N ASP A 153 -19.76 -12.77 0.20
CA ASP A 153 -20.04 -13.70 1.30
C ASP A 153 -19.02 -14.83 1.44
N ALA A 154 -17.94 -14.80 0.67
CA ALA A 154 -16.85 -15.77 0.76
C ALA A 154 -16.32 -15.93 2.19
N GLU A 155 -15.88 -17.14 2.53
CA GLU A 155 -15.40 -17.49 3.85
C GLU A 155 -14.21 -16.65 4.32
N ASN A 156 -14.24 -16.22 5.58
CA ASN A 156 -13.16 -15.46 6.24
C ASN A 156 -12.66 -16.21 7.49
N GLN A 157 -12.11 -17.40 7.29
CA GLN A 157 -11.62 -18.25 8.38
C GLN A 157 -10.50 -17.60 9.19
N ASP A 158 -9.62 -16.83 8.52
CA ASP A 158 -8.49 -16.15 9.16
C ASP A 158 -8.86 -14.76 9.71
N GLN A 159 -10.13 -14.36 9.63
CA GLN A 159 -10.66 -13.10 10.14
C GLN A 159 -9.90 -11.87 9.68
N PHE A 160 -9.59 -11.79 8.37
CA PHE A 160 -8.96 -10.62 7.79
C PHE A 160 -9.84 -9.40 7.95
N LYS A 161 -9.20 -8.29 8.33
CA LYS A 161 -9.85 -6.99 8.45
C LYS A 161 -10.07 -6.39 7.06
N ASP A 162 -11.17 -5.66 6.90
CA ASP A 162 -11.43 -4.91 5.66
C ASP A 162 -10.58 -3.63 5.58
N ILE A 163 -10.25 -3.05 6.75
CA ILE A 163 -9.40 -1.86 6.88
C ILE A 163 -8.54 -2.03 8.13
N ASP A 164 -7.25 -1.69 8.03
CA ASP A 164 -6.34 -1.56 9.15
C ASP A 164 -5.41 -0.37 8.90
N LEU A 165 -5.69 0.74 9.58
CA LEU A 165 -4.99 2.00 9.42
C LEU A 165 -4.50 2.51 10.77
N MET A 166 -3.35 3.14 10.79
CA MET A 166 -2.80 3.81 11.96
C MET A 166 -2.50 5.27 11.64
N LEU A 167 -2.92 6.18 12.52
CA LEU A 167 -2.66 7.62 12.38
C LEU A 167 -1.35 7.98 13.04
N PHE A 168 -0.39 8.45 12.26
CA PHE A 168 0.91 8.91 12.76
C PHE A 168 1.02 10.43 12.65
N ASP A 169 1.36 11.08 13.76
CA ASP A 169 1.69 12.50 13.83
C ASP A 169 3.19 12.77 13.80
N LYS A 170 4.01 11.74 13.94
CA LYS A 170 5.48 11.78 13.88
C LYS A 170 5.96 10.93 12.72
N VAL A 171 6.87 11.50 11.92
CA VAL A 171 7.47 10.83 10.75
C VAL A 171 8.97 11.05 10.75
N VAL A 172 9.71 9.99 10.46
CA VAL A 172 11.14 10.05 10.13
C VAL A 172 11.26 9.85 8.62
N ALA A 173 11.65 10.89 7.90
CA ALA A 173 11.83 10.86 6.45
C ALA A 173 13.31 10.92 6.09
N PHE A 174 13.81 9.90 5.41
CA PHE A 174 15.13 9.94 4.78
C PHE A 174 15.01 10.58 3.40
N ASP A 175 15.65 11.71 3.16
CA ASP A 175 15.84 12.32 1.85
C ASP A 175 17.15 11.78 1.25
N ASN A 176 17.03 10.70 0.49
CA ASN A 176 18.17 9.99 -0.11
C ASN A 176 18.93 10.87 -1.12
N PHE A 177 18.25 11.85 -1.73
CA PHE A 177 18.87 12.79 -2.67
C PHE A 177 19.70 13.86 -1.95
N ARG A 178 19.13 14.46 -0.86
CA ARG A 178 19.83 15.50 -0.08
C ARG A 178 20.75 14.92 1.01
N GLN A 179 20.77 13.62 1.21
CA GLN A 179 21.49 12.92 2.27
C GLN A 179 21.14 13.50 3.67
N LYS A 180 19.83 13.63 3.93
CA LYS A 180 19.27 14.17 5.16
C LYS A 180 18.25 13.22 5.77
N ILE A 181 18.13 13.26 7.08
CA ILE A 181 16.99 12.75 7.83
C ILE A 181 16.15 13.96 8.25
N VAL A 182 14.90 14.00 7.84
CA VAL A 182 13.95 15.03 8.23
C VAL A 182 13.01 14.42 9.26
N LEU A 183 13.13 14.84 10.51
CA LEU A 183 12.21 14.47 11.59
C LEU A 183 11.03 15.43 11.56
N ILE A 184 9.81 14.94 11.63
CA ILE A 184 8.59 15.74 11.52
C ILE A 184 7.67 15.39 12.68
N ALA A 185 7.10 16.43 13.34
CA ALA A 185 6.04 16.29 14.33
C ALA A 185 4.90 17.26 13.99
N ASN A 186 3.68 16.73 13.93
CA ASN A 186 2.48 17.50 13.63
C ASN A 186 1.84 18.05 14.91
N MET A 187 2.17 19.29 15.28
CA MET A 187 1.65 19.94 16.48
C MET A 187 0.18 20.33 16.32
N LYS A 188 -0.63 20.27 17.40
CA LYS A 188 -2.00 20.78 17.44
C LYS A 188 -2.00 22.33 17.42
N THR A 189 -3.08 22.95 16.89
CA THR A 189 -3.20 24.39 16.72
C THR A 189 -3.99 25.10 17.83
N ASP A 190 -4.40 24.41 18.89
CA ASP A 190 -5.19 24.93 19.99
C ASP A 190 -4.37 25.79 20.98
N ASN A 191 -3.11 25.41 21.28
CA ASN A 191 -2.20 26.14 22.15
C ASN A 191 -0.80 26.22 21.49
N LEU A 192 -0.60 27.23 20.65
CA LEU A 192 0.53 27.29 19.72
C LEU A 192 1.90 27.29 20.42
N ASP A 193 2.08 28.11 21.47
CA ASP A 193 3.37 28.28 22.12
C ASP A 193 3.79 26.98 22.85
N GLU A 194 2.87 26.35 23.58
CA GLU A 194 3.11 25.10 24.31
C GLU A 194 3.31 23.93 23.35
N ASN A 195 2.42 23.78 22.36
CA ASN A 195 2.47 22.70 21.39
C ASN A 195 3.70 22.78 20.49
N TYR A 196 4.15 24.00 20.12
CA TYR A 196 5.41 24.19 19.40
C TYR A 196 6.60 23.73 20.21
N LYS A 197 6.67 24.15 21.49
CA LYS A 197 7.74 23.69 22.39
C LYS A 197 7.73 22.17 22.54
N LYS A 198 6.55 21.58 22.76
CA LYS A 198 6.41 20.11 22.86
C LYS A 198 6.88 19.42 21.57
N ALA A 199 6.50 19.93 20.39
CA ALA A 199 6.96 19.37 19.11
C ALA A 199 8.48 19.43 18.97
N CYS A 200 9.11 20.57 19.32
CA CYS A 200 10.57 20.69 19.32
C CYS A 200 11.24 19.68 20.27
N ASP A 201 10.72 19.57 21.51
CA ASP A 201 11.23 18.60 22.50
C ASP A 201 11.11 17.17 22.03
N ASP A 202 10.00 16.81 21.39
CA ASP A 202 9.78 15.46 20.83
C ASP A 202 10.71 15.19 19.65
N LEU A 203 10.93 16.14 18.76
CA LEU A 203 11.90 16.01 17.66
C LEU A 203 13.33 15.82 18.16
N GLU A 204 13.73 16.53 19.23
CA GLU A 204 15.04 16.33 19.87
C GLU A 204 15.15 14.94 20.53
N LYS A 205 14.07 14.44 21.14
CA LYS A 205 14.05 13.07 21.70
C LYS A 205 14.22 12.04 20.60
N ILE A 206 13.50 12.19 19.46
CA ILE A 206 13.64 11.30 18.31
C ILE A 206 15.07 11.36 17.75
N ALA A 207 15.65 12.56 17.62
CA ALA A 207 17.04 12.71 17.17
C ALA A 207 18.04 11.99 18.07
N ARG A 208 17.88 12.10 19.39
CA ARG A 208 18.69 11.35 20.37
C ARG A 208 18.45 9.85 20.27
N LEU A 209 17.19 9.43 20.11
CA LEU A 209 16.82 8.02 19.95
C LEU A 209 17.50 7.40 18.73
N ILE A 210 17.47 8.07 17.58
CA ILE A 210 18.13 7.59 16.35
C ILE A 210 19.63 7.46 16.56
N LYS A 211 20.26 8.40 17.27
CA LYS A 211 21.71 8.43 17.49
C LYS A 211 22.20 7.39 18.49
N THR A 212 21.45 7.15 19.55
CA THR A 212 21.94 6.38 20.72
C THR A 212 20.97 5.30 21.20
N GLY A 213 19.82 5.13 20.51
CA GLY A 213 18.79 4.18 20.90
C GLY A 213 19.25 2.73 20.74
N LYS A 214 18.71 1.88 21.61
CA LYS A 214 18.94 0.44 21.53
C LYS A 214 18.16 -0.14 20.34
N LYS A 215 18.79 -1.06 19.62
CA LYS A 215 18.17 -1.80 18.52
C LYS A 215 17.39 -2.99 19.06
N ALA A 216 16.15 -3.16 18.63
CA ALA A 216 15.34 -4.32 19.00
C ALA A 216 16.04 -5.64 18.63
N LYS A 217 15.95 -6.59 19.54
CA LYS A 217 16.32 -7.98 19.25
C LYS A 217 15.10 -8.64 18.59
N ILE A 218 15.12 -8.72 17.27
CA ILE A 218 14.03 -9.30 16.49
C ILE A 218 14.27 -10.80 16.38
N GLU A 219 13.25 -11.60 16.71
CA GLU A 219 13.30 -13.05 16.52
C GLU A 219 13.32 -13.38 15.02
N PRO A 220 14.29 -14.18 14.54
CA PRO A 220 14.32 -14.60 13.14
C PRO A 220 13.07 -15.38 12.76
N LEU A 221 12.64 -15.22 11.52
CA LEU A 221 11.64 -16.10 10.93
C LEU A 221 12.10 -17.55 11.03
N THR A 222 11.18 -18.45 11.37
CA THR A 222 11.40 -19.88 11.29
C THR A 222 10.19 -20.53 10.63
N LEU A 223 10.41 -21.21 9.51
CA LEU A 223 9.39 -22.01 8.83
C LEU A 223 9.13 -23.28 9.63
N LYS A 224 7.87 -23.56 9.94
CA LYS A 224 7.42 -24.75 10.70
C LYS A 224 6.73 -25.78 9.83
N SER A 225 6.37 -25.42 8.61
CA SER A 225 5.79 -26.32 7.61
C SER A 225 6.22 -25.92 6.20
N ASP A 226 6.01 -26.82 5.25
CA ASP A 226 6.12 -26.50 3.83
C ASP A 226 5.02 -25.54 3.39
N PHE A 227 5.29 -24.78 2.31
CA PHE A 227 4.31 -23.91 1.65
C PHE A 227 3.27 -24.76 0.93
N LYS A 228 1.99 -24.54 1.22
CA LYS A 228 0.88 -25.28 0.62
C LYS A 228 -0.11 -24.32 -0.05
N PRO A 229 -0.41 -24.50 -1.34
CA PRO A 229 -1.48 -23.79 -2.00
C PRO A 229 -2.84 -24.28 -1.47
N VAL A 230 -3.79 -23.36 -1.27
CA VAL A 230 -5.15 -23.68 -0.83
C VAL A 230 -5.90 -24.47 -1.91
N PHE A 231 -5.73 -24.10 -3.16
CA PHE A 231 -6.27 -24.86 -4.29
C PHE A 231 -5.20 -25.75 -4.92
N SER A 232 -5.49 -27.04 -5.04
CA SER A 232 -4.68 -27.96 -5.84
C SER A 232 -4.69 -27.52 -7.33
N ARG A 233 -3.72 -28.00 -8.11
CA ARG A 233 -3.69 -27.79 -9.57
C ARG A 233 -5.02 -28.15 -10.21
N GLU A 234 -5.56 -29.32 -9.90
CA GLU A 234 -6.82 -29.79 -10.44
C GLU A 234 -7.99 -28.82 -10.13
N LYS A 235 -8.12 -28.40 -8.86
CA LYS A 235 -9.17 -27.49 -8.45
C LYS A 235 -9.03 -26.12 -9.13
N TYR A 236 -7.82 -25.59 -9.20
CA TYR A 236 -7.56 -24.30 -9.87
C TYR A 236 -7.88 -24.37 -11.36
N CYS A 237 -7.48 -25.47 -12.05
CA CYS A 237 -7.82 -25.70 -13.45
C CYS A 237 -9.34 -25.79 -13.68
N GLN A 238 -10.10 -26.37 -12.74
CA GLN A 238 -11.57 -26.37 -12.81
C GLN A 238 -12.13 -24.94 -12.69
N MET A 239 -11.59 -24.12 -11.79
CA MET A 239 -11.97 -22.71 -11.65
C MET A 239 -11.70 -21.92 -12.93
N VAL A 240 -10.51 -22.12 -13.55
CA VAL A 240 -10.16 -21.49 -14.83
C VAL A 240 -11.16 -21.88 -15.93
N ASN A 241 -11.50 -23.17 -16.06
CA ASN A 241 -12.48 -23.63 -17.04
C ASN A 241 -13.84 -22.97 -16.81
N LYS A 242 -14.31 -22.89 -15.56
CA LYS A 242 -15.57 -22.24 -15.22
C LYS A 242 -15.55 -20.74 -15.56
N ALA A 243 -14.44 -20.05 -15.31
CA ALA A 243 -14.24 -18.66 -15.70
C ALA A 243 -14.31 -18.48 -17.23
N LYS A 244 -13.74 -19.42 -18.00
CA LYS A 244 -13.85 -19.43 -19.48
C LYS A 244 -15.29 -19.64 -19.95
N ASP A 245 -16.12 -20.38 -19.21
CA ASP A 245 -17.54 -20.50 -19.53
C ASP A 245 -18.25 -19.15 -19.37
N TYR A 246 -18.01 -18.39 -18.29
CA TYR A 246 -18.55 -17.03 -18.12
C TYR A 246 -18.08 -16.06 -19.22
N ILE A 247 -16.85 -16.20 -19.71
CA ILE A 247 -16.36 -15.41 -20.86
C ILE A 247 -17.14 -15.76 -22.14
N LYS A 248 -17.37 -17.05 -22.41
CA LYS A 248 -18.13 -17.51 -23.58
C LYS A 248 -19.60 -17.10 -23.51
N GLU A 249 -20.20 -17.07 -22.32
CA GLU A 249 -21.56 -16.63 -22.08
C GLU A 249 -21.72 -15.10 -22.22
N GLY A 250 -20.59 -14.37 -22.26
CA GLY A 250 -20.57 -12.92 -22.43
C GLY A 250 -20.71 -12.12 -21.14
N ASP A 251 -20.57 -12.78 -19.97
CA ASP A 251 -20.64 -12.13 -18.66
C ASP A 251 -19.46 -11.19 -18.42
N ILE A 252 -18.27 -11.61 -18.83
CA ILE A 252 -16.99 -10.91 -18.64
C ILE A 252 -16.07 -11.09 -19.85
N PHE A 253 -15.11 -10.17 -20.01
CA PHE A 253 -14.01 -10.31 -20.97
C PHE A 253 -12.78 -10.97 -20.33
N GLN A 254 -12.55 -10.68 -19.05
CA GLN A 254 -11.42 -11.15 -18.27
C GLN A 254 -11.79 -11.22 -16.80
N VAL A 255 -11.20 -12.19 -16.09
CA VAL A 255 -11.25 -12.28 -14.62
C VAL A 255 -9.88 -12.73 -14.08
N VAL A 256 -9.45 -12.18 -12.96
CA VAL A 256 -8.22 -12.59 -12.29
C VAL A 256 -8.54 -13.58 -11.19
N LEU A 257 -8.17 -14.84 -11.38
CA LEU A 257 -8.28 -15.87 -10.35
C LEU A 257 -6.98 -15.99 -9.57
N SER A 258 -7.08 -16.16 -8.25
CA SER A 258 -5.91 -16.25 -7.39
C SER A 258 -5.87 -17.53 -6.56
N ASN A 259 -4.67 -17.88 -6.11
CA ASN A 259 -4.45 -18.98 -5.16
C ASN A 259 -3.66 -18.45 -3.97
N ARG A 260 -4.12 -18.80 -2.77
CA ARG A 260 -3.44 -18.51 -1.53
C ARG A 260 -2.46 -19.65 -1.21
N ILE A 261 -1.25 -19.28 -0.82
CA ILE A 261 -0.21 -20.20 -0.38
C ILE A 261 0.09 -19.83 1.08
N GLU A 262 0.16 -20.82 1.95
CA GLU A 262 0.36 -20.60 3.37
C GLU A 262 1.38 -21.59 3.95
N ALA A 263 2.03 -21.15 5.05
CA ALA A 263 2.90 -21.99 5.87
C ALA A 263 2.80 -21.57 7.33
N ASP A 264 3.01 -22.51 8.25
CA ASP A 264 3.17 -22.20 9.67
C ASP A 264 4.56 -21.63 9.94
N ILE A 265 4.61 -20.57 10.75
CA ILE A 265 5.86 -19.87 11.07
C ILE A 265 5.94 -19.51 12.56
N SER A 266 7.14 -19.15 12.99
CA SER A 266 7.40 -18.35 14.20
C SER A 266 8.40 -17.25 13.87
N GLY A 267 8.51 -16.23 14.75
CA GLY A 267 9.40 -15.09 14.52
C GLY A 267 8.76 -14.01 13.63
N SER A 268 9.60 -13.15 13.03
CA SER A 268 9.21 -11.90 12.37
C SER A 268 9.53 -11.92 10.87
N LEU A 269 8.71 -11.24 10.06
CA LEU A 269 8.97 -10.99 8.63
C LEU A 269 10.04 -9.91 8.38
N PHE A 270 10.65 -9.35 9.41
CA PHE A 270 11.61 -8.27 9.26
C PHE A 270 12.80 -8.64 8.34
N ASP A 271 13.36 -9.83 8.51
CA ASP A 271 14.46 -10.30 7.65
C ASP A 271 13.95 -10.63 6.23
N THR A 272 12.73 -11.13 6.10
CA THR A 272 12.08 -11.30 4.78
C THR A 272 11.99 -9.97 4.02
N TYR A 273 11.60 -8.88 4.71
CA TYR A 273 11.60 -7.56 4.11
C TYR A 273 13.00 -7.12 3.65
N ARG A 274 14.04 -7.37 4.46
CA ARG A 274 15.43 -7.06 4.10
C ARG A 274 15.90 -7.82 2.87
N VAL A 275 15.51 -9.08 2.73
CA VAL A 275 15.79 -9.89 1.53
C VAL A 275 15.07 -9.29 0.32
N LEU A 276 13.76 -9.04 0.43
CA LEU A 276 12.97 -8.46 -0.68
C LEU A 276 13.56 -7.16 -1.21
N ARG A 277 14.08 -6.29 -0.33
CA ARG A 277 14.73 -5.03 -0.73
C ARG A 277 15.89 -5.22 -1.70
N THR A 278 16.59 -6.35 -1.61
CA THR A 278 17.80 -6.63 -2.40
C THR A 278 17.52 -7.53 -3.59
N THR A 279 16.57 -8.46 -3.46
CA THR A 279 16.29 -9.45 -4.51
C THR A 279 15.17 -9.03 -5.44
N ASN A 280 14.25 -8.19 -4.97
CA ASN A 280 13.07 -7.79 -5.74
C ASN A 280 12.74 -6.30 -5.57
N PRO A 281 13.70 -5.39 -5.87
CA PRO A 281 13.48 -3.96 -5.74
C PRO A 281 12.29 -3.52 -6.58
N SER A 282 11.44 -2.66 -6.01
CA SER A 282 10.17 -2.24 -6.59
C SER A 282 9.85 -0.78 -6.27
N PRO A 283 8.97 -0.11 -7.04
CA PRO A 283 8.53 1.26 -6.78
C PRO A 283 7.92 1.44 -5.38
N TYR A 284 7.27 0.41 -4.87
CA TYR A 284 6.68 0.41 -3.53
C TYR A 284 7.24 -0.74 -2.71
N MET A 285 8.16 -0.41 -1.83
CA MET A 285 8.69 -1.31 -0.82
C MET A 285 8.08 -0.94 0.53
N PHE A 286 7.55 -1.89 1.25
CA PHE A 286 6.91 -1.60 2.53
C PHE A 286 7.07 -2.71 3.55
N TYR A 287 7.23 -2.26 4.79
CA TYR A 287 7.13 -3.07 5.99
C TYR A 287 6.14 -2.40 6.94
N PHE A 288 5.27 -3.19 7.53
CA PHE A 288 4.24 -2.74 8.45
C PHE A 288 4.10 -3.75 9.58
N SER A 289 4.07 -3.30 10.82
CA SER A 289 3.84 -4.15 11.98
C SER A 289 2.85 -3.53 12.95
N SER A 290 1.96 -4.34 13.47
CA SER A 290 1.02 -4.01 14.54
C SER A 290 0.97 -5.13 15.58
N ASN A 291 -0.05 -5.14 16.46
CA ASN A 291 -0.16 -6.17 17.49
C ASN A 291 -0.46 -7.57 16.93
N ASP A 292 -1.19 -7.65 15.83
CA ASP A 292 -1.77 -8.91 15.31
C ASP A 292 -1.38 -9.21 13.86
N ILE A 293 -0.65 -8.33 13.21
CA ILE A 293 -0.22 -8.53 11.82
C ILE A 293 1.16 -7.93 11.55
N GLU A 294 1.90 -8.59 10.70
CA GLU A 294 3.14 -8.09 10.12
C GLU A 294 3.10 -8.29 8.61
N ILE A 295 3.50 -7.28 7.85
CA ILE A 295 3.45 -7.27 6.39
C ILE A 295 4.81 -6.89 5.85
N ALA A 296 5.30 -7.62 4.85
CA ALA A 296 6.49 -7.30 4.08
C ALA A 296 6.17 -7.42 2.59
N GLY A 297 6.47 -6.40 1.80
CA GLY A 297 6.10 -6.40 0.40
C GLY A 297 6.96 -5.54 -0.51
N ALA A 298 6.85 -5.86 -1.81
CA ALA A 298 7.58 -5.24 -2.91
C ALA A 298 6.64 -5.11 -4.13
N SER A 299 5.70 -4.16 -4.07
CA SER A 299 4.71 -3.98 -5.14
C SER A 299 5.26 -3.16 -6.30
N PRO A 300 5.13 -3.65 -7.53
CA PRO A 300 5.54 -2.91 -8.71
C PRO A 300 4.49 -1.90 -9.20
N GLU A 301 3.26 -1.92 -8.64
CA GLU A 301 2.11 -1.27 -9.27
C GLU A 301 1.41 -0.28 -8.34
N THR A 302 1.29 0.97 -8.80
CA THR A 302 0.49 1.99 -8.13
C THR A 302 -1.00 1.65 -8.25
N LEU A 303 -1.74 1.71 -7.13
CA LEU A 303 -3.19 1.70 -7.20
C LEU A 303 -3.69 3.09 -7.60
N VAL A 304 -3.46 4.07 -6.74
CA VAL A 304 -3.82 5.47 -7.01
C VAL A 304 -2.89 6.41 -6.27
N LYS A 305 -2.55 7.51 -6.94
CA LYS A 305 -1.87 8.64 -6.34
C LYS A 305 -2.69 9.91 -6.53
N LEU A 306 -2.93 10.61 -5.44
CA LEU A 306 -3.55 11.94 -5.42
C LEU A 306 -2.53 12.93 -4.86
N ASN A 307 -2.19 13.95 -5.64
CA ASN A 307 -1.25 14.98 -5.22
C ASN A 307 -1.77 16.35 -5.65
N ASN A 308 -2.08 17.24 -4.68
CA ASN A 308 -2.64 18.55 -4.96
C ASN A 308 -3.84 18.50 -5.92
N ARG A 309 -4.80 17.63 -5.64
CA ARG A 309 -6.02 17.35 -6.42
C ARG A 309 -5.79 16.75 -7.80
N LYS A 310 -4.55 16.51 -8.23
CA LYS A 310 -4.26 15.74 -9.44
C LYS A 310 -4.19 14.25 -9.12
N LEU A 311 -5.05 13.48 -9.78
CA LEU A 311 -5.12 12.02 -9.73
C LEU A 311 -4.17 11.40 -10.75
N TYR A 312 -3.60 10.27 -10.39
CA TYR A 312 -2.73 9.48 -11.28
C TYR A 312 -3.01 8.00 -11.08
N THR A 313 -3.03 7.25 -12.18
CA THR A 313 -2.83 5.81 -12.20
C THR A 313 -1.87 5.47 -13.34
N PHE A 314 -1.16 4.35 -13.19
CA PHE A 314 -0.05 3.96 -14.07
C PHE A 314 -0.28 2.54 -14.57
N PRO A 315 -1.19 2.32 -15.56
CA PRO A 315 -1.38 1.02 -16.17
C PRO A 315 -0.06 0.46 -16.72
N LEU A 316 0.27 -0.76 -16.33
CA LEU A 316 1.43 -1.51 -16.82
C LEU A 316 0.94 -2.85 -17.36
N ALA A 317 1.36 -3.21 -18.57
CA ALA A 317 1.10 -4.51 -19.18
C ALA A 317 2.25 -4.91 -20.10
N GLY A 318 2.21 -6.14 -20.56
CA GLY A 318 3.26 -6.67 -21.39
C GLY A 318 4.61 -6.79 -20.66
N THR A 319 5.32 -7.87 -20.87
CA THR A 319 6.60 -8.08 -20.20
C THR A 319 7.59 -8.69 -21.15
N ARG A 320 8.80 -8.12 -21.21
CA ARG A 320 9.98 -8.75 -21.82
C ARG A 320 11.16 -8.66 -20.87
N PRO A 321 12.06 -9.65 -20.89
CA PRO A 321 13.31 -9.55 -20.13
C PRO A 321 14.16 -8.41 -20.68
N ARG A 322 15.11 -7.90 -19.87
CA ARG A 322 16.13 -6.97 -20.32
C ARG A 322 17.12 -7.67 -21.25
N GLY A 323 17.50 -6.99 -22.31
CA GLY A 323 18.58 -7.45 -23.19
C GLY A 323 19.93 -7.43 -22.48
N LYS A 324 20.86 -8.31 -22.90
CA LYS A 324 22.24 -8.33 -22.40
C LYS A 324 23.07 -7.18 -22.98
N THR A 325 22.64 -6.64 -24.10
CA THR A 325 23.23 -5.50 -24.80
C THR A 325 22.15 -4.46 -25.11
N GLU A 326 22.54 -3.22 -25.35
CA GLU A 326 21.61 -2.16 -25.75
C GLU A 326 20.86 -2.50 -27.06
N SER A 327 21.51 -3.16 -28.00
CA SER A 327 20.90 -3.61 -29.26
C SER A 327 19.84 -4.67 -29.03
N GLU A 328 20.08 -5.63 -28.14
CA GLU A 328 19.07 -6.63 -27.74
C GLU A 328 17.89 -5.99 -26.99
N ASP A 329 18.18 -5.03 -26.11
CA ASP A 329 17.16 -4.32 -25.35
C ASP A 329 16.21 -3.55 -26.29
N LEU A 330 16.76 -2.85 -27.30
CA LEU A 330 15.98 -2.16 -28.34
C LEU A 330 15.20 -3.13 -29.25
N ALA A 331 15.73 -4.31 -29.53
CA ALA A 331 15.03 -5.33 -30.31
C ALA A 331 13.82 -5.89 -29.54
N LEU A 332 13.99 -6.19 -28.27
CA LEU A 332 12.91 -6.66 -27.38
C LEU A 332 11.84 -5.58 -27.16
N GLU A 333 12.22 -4.32 -27.04
CA GLU A 333 11.30 -3.18 -27.01
C GLU A 333 10.43 -3.12 -28.25
N LYS A 334 11.07 -3.20 -29.43
CA LYS A 334 10.36 -3.16 -30.71
C LYS A 334 9.42 -4.35 -30.87
N GLU A 335 9.84 -5.53 -30.45
CA GLU A 335 9.01 -6.75 -30.43
C GLU A 335 7.79 -6.53 -29.55
N LEU A 336 7.98 -6.07 -28.30
CA LEU A 336 6.91 -5.83 -27.33
C LEU A 336 5.90 -4.81 -27.86
N LEU A 337 6.36 -3.70 -28.46
CA LEU A 337 5.49 -2.68 -29.05
C LEU A 337 4.82 -3.10 -30.36
N SER A 338 5.17 -4.24 -30.93
CA SER A 338 4.53 -4.83 -32.12
C SER A 338 3.63 -6.02 -31.80
N ASP A 339 3.56 -6.45 -30.54
CA ASP A 339 2.73 -7.57 -30.10
C ASP A 339 1.27 -7.09 -29.93
N GLU A 340 0.40 -7.47 -30.88
CA GLU A 340 -1.00 -7.05 -30.91
C GLU A 340 -1.77 -7.49 -29.64
N LYS A 341 -1.47 -8.63 -29.07
CA LYS A 341 -2.10 -9.14 -27.85
C LYS A 341 -1.74 -8.26 -26.64
N GLU A 342 -0.43 -7.98 -26.46
CA GLU A 342 0.04 -7.15 -25.36
C GLU A 342 -0.49 -5.71 -25.48
N LEU A 343 -0.56 -5.16 -26.70
CA LEU A 343 -1.15 -3.85 -26.96
C LEU A 343 -2.64 -3.81 -26.66
N ALA A 344 -3.40 -4.86 -27.03
CA ALA A 344 -4.83 -4.94 -26.77
C ALA A 344 -5.11 -5.02 -25.25
N GLU A 345 -4.35 -5.83 -24.52
CA GLU A 345 -4.43 -5.91 -23.06
C GLU A 345 -4.10 -4.57 -22.41
N HIS A 346 -3.02 -3.93 -22.83
CA HIS A 346 -2.62 -2.63 -22.28
C HIS A 346 -3.69 -1.56 -22.54
N ASN A 347 -4.26 -1.50 -23.73
CA ASN A 347 -5.34 -0.57 -24.05
C ASN A 347 -6.57 -0.77 -23.16
N MET A 348 -6.93 -2.02 -22.89
CA MET A 348 -8.02 -2.34 -21.97
C MET A 348 -7.72 -1.80 -20.56
N LEU A 349 -6.49 -1.94 -20.07
CA LEU A 349 -6.09 -1.42 -18.74
C LEU A 349 -6.08 0.12 -18.72
N VAL A 350 -5.66 0.77 -19.80
CA VAL A 350 -5.70 2.23 -19.91
C VAL A 350 -7.15 2.73 -19.88
N ASP A 351 -8.06 2.08 -20.62
CA ASP A 351 -9.48 2.45 -20.62
C ASP A 351 -10.14 2.21 -19.27
N LEU A 352 -9.77 1.13 -18.58
CA LEU A 352 -10.23 0.87 -17.22
C LEU A 352 -9.75 1.96 -16.24
N GLY A 353 -8.48 2.35 -16.32
CA GLY A 353 -7.94 3.44 -15.52
C GLY A 353 -8.59 4.79 -15.82
N ARG A 354 -8.89 5.08 -17.09
CA ARG A 354 -9.66 6.28 -17.51
C ARG A 354 -11.06 6.26 -16.93
N ASN A 355 -11.75 5.12 -16.97
CA ASN A 355 -13.08 4.96 -16.41
C ASN A 355 -13.10 5.13 -14.89
N ASP A 356 -12.17 4.48 -14.18
CA ASP A 356 -12.07 4.55 -12.71
C ASP A 356 -11.79 5.99 -12.22
N ILE A 357 -10.77 6.66 -12.79
CA ILE A 357 -10.48 8.07 -12.49
C ILE A 357 -11.62 8.99 -12.95
N GLY A 358 -12.26 8.69 -14.07
CA GLY A 358 -13.32 9.49 -14.65
C GLY A 358 -14.53 9.68 -13.73
N LYS A 359 -14.87 8.68 -12.93
CA LYS A 359 -15.99 8.73 -11.97
C LYS A 359 -15.85 9.88 -10.98
N ILE A 360 -14.62 10.27 -10.62
CA ILE A 360 -14.30 11.24 -9.58
C ILE A 360 -13.60 12.50 -10.08
N SER A 361 -13.32 12.60 -11.38
CA SER A 361 -12.64 13.72 -11.99
C SER A 361 -13.59 14.81 -12.45
N GLU A 362 -13.10 16.05 -12.50
CA GLU A 362 -13.78 17.15 -13.17
C GLU A 362 -13.99 16.80 -14.66
N ILE A 363 -15.15 17.15 -15.20
CA ILE A 363 -15.50 16.83 -16.60
C ILE A 363 -14.44 17.43 -17.55
N GLY A 364 -13.94 16.60 -18.46
CA GLY A 364 -12.92 16.99 -19.45
C GLY A 364 -11.49 17.07 -18.91
N SER A 365 -11.24 16.71 -17.64
CA SER A 365 -9.89 16.74 -17.05
C SER A 365 -9.12 15.41 -17.17
N VAL A 366 -9.78 14.32 -17.59
CA VAL A 366 -9.12 13.02 -17.75
C VAL A 366 -8.27 13.01 -19.02
N ASN A 367 -6.98 12.73 -18.86
CA ASN A 367 -5.99 12.68 -19.93
C ASN A 367 -5.12 11.43 -19.82
N VAL A 368 -4.56 11.00 -20.94
CA VAL A 368 -3.47 10.03 -20.99
C VAL A 368 -2.21 10.82 -21.29
N ASP A 369 -1.50 11.25 -20.23
CA ASP A 369 -0.32 12.12 -20.34
C ASP A 369 0.86 11.39 -20.99
N LYS A 370 0.97 10.07 -20.80
CA LYS A 370 1.97 9.19 -21.38
C LYS A 370 1.28 7.93 -21.87
N TYR A 371 1.52 7.52 -23.11
CA TYR A 371 0.82 6.40 -23.72
C TYR A 371 1.79 5.47 -24.44
N LEU A 372 1.67 4.15 -24.17
CA LEU A 372 2.49 3.09 -24.76
C LEU A 372 4.00 3.33 -24.69
N SER A 373 4.47 3.81 -23.54
CA SER A 373 5.92 4.01 -23.31
C SER A 373 6.55 2.76 -22.70
N ILE A 374 7.81 2.53 -23.04
CA ILE A 374 8.55 1.44 -22.40
C ILE A 374 9.14 1.90 -21.06
N GLU A 375 8.70 1.24 -20.01
CA GLU A 375 9.26 1.39 -18.67
C GLU A 375 10.28 0.27 -18.43
N ARG A 376 11.53 0.66 -18.18
CA ARG A 376 12.64 -0.28 -17.98
C ARG A 376 12.94 -0.42 -16.51
N PHE A 377 12.82 -1.65 -16.03
CA PHE A 377 13.23 -2.06 -14.69
C PHE A 377 14.55 -2.82 -14.72
N SER A 378 15.04 -3.26 -13.59
CA SER A 378 16.34 -3.93 -13.48
C SER A 378 16.44 -5.22 -14.32
N HIS A 379 15.35 -6.01 -14.37
CA HIS A 379 15.33 -7.33 -15.01
C HIS A 379 14.31 -7.47 -16.15
N VAL A 380 13.35 -6.57 -16.22
CA VAL A 380 12.27 -6.62 -17.20
C VAL A 380 11.96 -5.23 -17.74
N MET A 381 11.25 -5.18 -18.87
CA MET A 381 10.61 -3.97 -19.39
C MET A 381 9.11 -4.23 -19.56
N HIS A 382 8.32 -3.19 -19.41
CA HIS A 382 6.86 -3.21 -19.58
C HIS A 382 6.40 -2.08 -20.49
N ILE A 383 5.22 -2.24 -21.08
CA ILE A 383 4.48 -1.13 -21.68
C ILE A 383 3.78 -0.38 -20.55
N GLY A 384 4.02 0.91 -20.42
CA GLY A 384 3.45 1.78 -19.41
C GLY A 384 2.68 2.95 -20.01
N SER A 385 1.62 3.35 -19.34
CA SER A 385 0.88 4.58 -19.61
C SER A 385 0.62 5.35 -18.32
N THR A 386 0.36 6.66 -18.42
CA THR A 386 -0.02 7.50 -17.29
C THR A 386 -1.38 8.12 -17.58
N VAL A 387 -2.37 7.73 -16.78
CA VAL A 387 -3.70 8.33 -16.83
C VAL A 387 -3.82 9.33 -15.68
N THR A 388 -4.29 10.54 -15.99
CA THR A 388 -4.43 11.62 -15.01
C THR A 388 -5.83 12.22 -15.05
N GLY A 389 -6.21 12.85 -13.94
CA GLY A 389 -7.45 13.61 -13.81
C GLY A 389 -7.36 14.64 -12.71
N THR A 390 -8.30 15.57 -12.65
CA THR A 390 -8.43 16.54 -11.54
C THR A 390 -9.61 16.11 -10.68
N LEU A 391 -9.35 15.80 -9.41
CA LEU A 391 -10.39 15.42 -8.46
C LEU A 391 -11.46 16.52 -8.36
N ARG A 392 -12.74 16.17 -8.42
CA ARG A 392 -13.86 17.11 -8.24
C ARG A 392 -13.79 17.76 -6.87
N LYS A 393 -14.24 19.03 -6.79
CA LYS A 393 -14.16 19.87 -5.58
C LYS A 393 -15.02 19.37 -4.40
N ASP A 394 -16.07 18.63 -4.70
CA ASP A 394 -16.98 18.01 -3.72
C ASP A 394 -16.48 16.67 -3.17
N LEU A 395 -15.35 16.17 -3.67
CA LEU A 395 -14.77 14.90 -3.27
C LEU A 395 -13.43 15.08 -2.53
N ASP A 396 -13.06 14.04 -1.78
CA ASP A 396 -11.87 13.98 -0.94
C ASP A 396 -10.93 12.83 -1.34
N SER A 397 -9.87 12.67 -0.55
CA SER A 397 -8.83 11.64 -0.79
C SER A 397 -9.36 10.21 -0.78
N LEU A 398 -10.40 9.92 0.00
CA LEU A 398 -10.93 8.57 0.11
C LEU A 398 -11.69 8.17 -1.15
N ALA A 399 -12.36 9.13 -1.81
CA ALA A 399 -13.02 8.89 -3.10
C ALA A 399 -12.05 8.37 -4.17
N ALA A 400 -10.76 8.71 -4.07
CA ALA A 400 -9.75 8.16 -4.98
C ALA A 400 -9.54 6.65 -4.78
N ILE A 401 -9.56 6.18 -3.52
CA ILE A 401 -9.46 4.76 -3.19
C ILE A 401 -10.75 4.05 -3.59
N ASP A 402 -11.90 4.59 -3.22
CA ASP A 402 -13.24 4.02 -3.48
C ASP A 402 -13.50 3.79 -4.97
N SER A 403 -13.00 4.69 -5.84
CA SER A 403 -13.25 4.60 -7.28
C SER A 403 -12.43 3.52 -7.99
N ILE A 404 -11.24 3.21 -7.49
CA ILE A 404 -10.28 2.34 -8.18
C ILE A 404 -10.22 0.95 -7.54
N LEU A 405 -10.34 0.85 -6.21
CA LEU A 405 -10.21 -0.42 -5.49
C LEU A 405 -11.40 -1.36 -5.74
N PRO A 406 -11.15 -2.64 -6.10
CA PRO A 406 -9.87 -3.21 -6.48
C PRO A 406 -9.45 -2.79 -7.87
N ALA A 407 -8.12 -2.83 -8.11
CA ALA A 407 -7.58 -2.58 -9.44
C ALA A 407 -8.13 -3.58 -10.46
N GLY A 408 -8.24 -3.15 -11.72
CA GLY A 408 -8.68 -4.03 -12.82
C GLY A 408 -7.75 -5.20 -13.05
N THR A 409 -6.44 -4.98 -12.88
CA THR A 409 -5.40 -6.02 -12.93
C THR A 409 -5.53 -7.10 -11.85
N LEU A 410 -6.37 -6.88 -10.85
CA LEU A 410 -6.66 -7.84 -9.76
C LEU A 410 -8.13 -8.27 -9.69
N SER A 411 -9.00 -7.74 -10.55
CA SER A 411 -10.43 -8.08 -10.61
C SER A 411 -10.81 -8.62 -11.98
N GLY A 412 -11.02 -7.76 -12.94
CA GLY A 412 -11.40 -8.09 -14.31
C GLY A 412 -12.32 -7.05 -14.93
N ALA A 413 -12.88 -7.40 -16.07
CA ALA A 413 -13.73 -6.50 -16.86
C ALA A 413 -14.98 -7.25 -17.39
N PRO A 414 -16.20 -6.73 -17.17
CA PRO A 414 -16.57 -5.62 -16.28
C PRO A 414 -16.30 -5.90 -14.80
N LYS A 415 -15.82 -4.88 -14.04
CA LYS A 415 -15.28 -5.01 -12.68
C LYS A 415 -16.25 -5.69 -11.71
N ILE A 416 -17.49 -5.22 -11.62
CA ILE A 416 -18.48 -5.71 -10.65
C ILE A 416 -18.76 -7.20 -10.87
N ARG A 417 -19.07 -7.59 -12.11
CA ARG A 417 -19.33 -8.98 -12.43
C ARG A 417 -18.13 -9.88 -12.21
N ALA A 418 -16.94 -9.40 -12.52
CA ALA A 418 -15.68 -10.11 -12.21
C ALA A 418 -15.52 -10.35 -10.70
N CYS A 419 -15.83 -9.36 -9.85
CA CYS A 419 -15.79 -9.52 -8.39
C CYS A 419 -16.77 -10.56 -7.87
N GLU A 420 -18.00 -10.63 -8.42
CA GLU A 420 -18.98 -11.68 -8.09
C GLU A 420 -18.45 -13.08 -8.44
N ILE A 421 -17.90 -13.24 -9.64
CA ILE A 421 -17.34 -14.52 -10.11
C ILE A 421 -16.14 -14.93 -9.26
N ILE A 422 -15.27 -13.98 -8.88
CA ILE A 422 -14.15 -14.24 -8.00
C ILE A 422 -14.65 -14.74 -6.62
N ASN A 423 -15.66 -14.06 -6.06
CA ASN A 423 -16.24 -14.45 -4.77
C ASN A 423 -16.80 -15.88 -4.82
N GLU A 424 -17.51 -16.23 -5.91
CA GLU A 424 -18.06 -17.55 -6.13
C GLU A 424 -16.97 -18.63 -6.27
N LEU A 425 -16.00 -18.39 -7.16
CA LEU A 425 -15.04 -19.43 -7.54
C LEU A 425 -13.96 -19.65 -6.47
N GLU A 426 -13.46 -18.58 -5.86
CA GLU A 426 -12.45 -18.67 -4.81
C GLU A 426 -13.04 -19.07 -3.46
N ASN A 427 -14.24 -18.64 -3.14
CA ASN A 427 -14.94 -18.87 -1.86
C ASN A 427 -14.05 -18.71 -0.61
N ASN A 428 -13.04 -17.88 -0.67
CA ASN A 428 -12.24 -17.45 0.48
C ASN A 428 -11.81 -16.01 0.29
N LYS A 429 -11.92 -15.21 1.35
CA LYS A 429 -11.58 -13.77 1.28
C LYS A 429 -10.12 -13.57 0.91
N ARG A 430 -9.90 -12.60 0.05
CA ARG A 430 -8.55 -12.23 -0.39
C ARG A 430 -7.77 -11.48 0.68
N GLY A 431 -8.49 -10.78 1.58
CA GLY A 431 -7.89 -9.97 2.61
C GLY A 431 -7.02 -8.85 2.00
N ILE A 432 -5.76 -8.76 2.44
CA ILE A 432 -4.84 -7.71 2.00
C ILE A 432 -4.49 -7.82 0.52
N TYR A 433 -4.39 -9.04 -0.01
CA TYR A 433 -4.02 -9.26 -1.42
C TYR A 433 -5.02 -8.62 -2.38
N GLY A 434 -4.50 -7.85 -3.34
CA GLY A 434 -5.32 -7.13 -4.31
C GLY A 434 -6.03 -5.91 -3.75
N GLY A 435 -5.77 -5.57 -2.49
CA GLY A 435 -6.19 -4.34 -1.84
C GLY A 435 -5.25 -3.17 -2.10
N ALA A 436 -5.34 -2.13 -1.27
CA ALA A 436 -4.48 -0.96 -1.29
C ALA A 436 -3.61 -0.90 -0.03
N ILE A 437 -2.33 -0.61 -0.16
CA ILE A 437 -1.44 -0.32 0.96
C ILE A 437 -0.65 0.96 0.68
N GLY A 438 -0.50 1.81 1.70
CA GLY A 438 0.18 3.09 1.56
C GLY A 438 -0.28 4.10 2.59
N TYR A 439 -0.46 5.36 2.18
CA TYR A 439 -0.84 6.42 3.11
C TYR A 439 -1.93 7.36 2.56
N ILE A 440 -2.69 7.94 3.50
CA ILE A 440 -3.52 9.12 3.33
C ILE A 440 -2.93 10.21 4.22
N ASP A 441 -2.39 11.28 3.64
CA ASP A 441 -1.76 12.33 4.42
C ASP A 441 -2.78 13.34 5.02
N LEU A 442 -2.33 14.11 6.00
CA LEU A 442 -3.16 15.11 6.67
C LEU A 442 -3.45 16.34 5.81
N SER A 443 -2.82 16.49 4.66
CA SER A 443 -3.13 17.56 3.68
C SER A 443 -4.14 17.13 2.62
N GLY A 444 -4.56 15.85 2.64
CA GLY A 444 -5.54 15.27 1.72
C GLY A 444 -4.95 14.64 0.47
N ASN A 445 -3.65 14.30 0.46
CA ASN A 445 -3.05 13.52 -0.60
C ASN A 445 -3.11 12.02 -0.27
N VAL A 446 -2.98 11.18 -1.30
CA VAL A 446 -2.93 9.72 -1.21
C VAL A 446 -1.79 9.20 -2.06
N ASP A 447 -1.09 8.21 -1.56
CA ASP A 447 -0.16 7.41 -2.36
C ASP A 447 -0.27 5.95 -1.91
N THR A 448 -0.82 5.10 -2.78
CA THR A 448 -1.09 3.69 -2.49
C THR A 448 -0.70 2.80 -3.65
N CYS A 449 -0.16 1.65 -3.33
CA CYS A 449 0.10 0.59 -4.29
C CYS A 449 -0.97 -0.51 -4.20
N ILE A 450 -1.04 -1.33 -5.23
CA ILE A 450 -1.78 -2.58 -5.20
C ILE A 450 -1.03 -3.56 -4.31
N SER A 451 -1.74 -4.21 -3.37
CA SER A 451 -1.15 -5.17 -2.43
C SER A 451 -0.87 -6.51 -3.12
N ILE A 452 0.19 -6.55 -3.90
CA ILE A 452 0.74 -7.76 -4.56
C ILE A 452 2.21 -7.94 -4.21
N ARG A 453 2.76 -9.12 -4.45
CA ARG A 453 4.14 -9.46 -4.08
C ARG A 453 4.39 -9.23 -2.60
N ILE A 454 3.46 -9.68 -1.76
CA ILE A 454 3.46 -9.49 -0.32
C ILE A 454 3.49 -10.83 0.42
N ALA A 455 4.17 -10.84 1.56
CA ALA A 455 3.96 -11.80 2.64
C ALA A 455 3.32 -11.07 3.81
N PHE A 456 2.32 -11.65 4.43
CA PHE A 456 1.78 -11.15 5.68
C PHE A 456 1.62 -12.27 6.70
N ALA A 457 2.01 -11.98 7.93
CA ALA A 457 2.01 -12.93 9.03
C ALA A 457 0.91 -12.60 10.03
N ARG A 458 0.14 -13.60 10.42
CA ARG A 458 -0.90 -13.52 11.44
C ARG A 458 -1.11 -14.88 12.07
N ASN A 459 -1.35 -14.93 13.39
CA ASN A 459 -1.67 -16.17 14.12
C ASN A 459 -0.66 -17.32 13.83
N ASN A 460 0.64 -17.02 13.83
CA ASN A 460 1.72 -17.96 13.53
C ASN A 460 1.64 -18.62 12.14
N LYS A 461 0.99 -17.97 11.21
CA LYS A 461 0.98 -18.35 9.79
C LYS A 461 1.49 -17.20 8.93
N VAL A 462 2.13 -17.54 7.83
CA VAL A 462 2.43 -16.62 6.73
C VAL A 462 1.55 -16.94 5.55
N PHE A 463 1.03 -15.87 4.94
CA PHE A 463 0.17 -15.93 3.78
C PHE A 463 0.83 -15.20 2.61
N ILE A 464 0.85 -15.84 1.46
CA ILE A 464 1.23 -15.29 0.17
C ILE A 464 0.06 -15.57 -0.76
N ARG A 465 -0.26 -14.62 -1.63
CA ARG A 465 -1.30 -14.84 -2.65
C ARG A 465 -0.85 -14.24 -3.97
N SER A 466 -1.21 -14.92 -5.04
CA SER A 466 -0.93 -14.51 -6.41
C SER A 466 -2.02 -15.02 -7.32
N GLY A 467 -2.12 -14.45 -8.53
CA GLY A 467 -3.17 -14.82 -9.46
C GLY A 467 -2.78 -14.60 -10.91
N ALA A 468 -3.58 -15.16 -11.79
CA ALA A 468 -3.46 -15.04 -13.23
C ALA A 468 -4.73 -14.46 -13.85
N GLY A 469 -4.58 -13.68 -14.91
CA GLY A 469 -5.68 -13.10 -15.68
C GLY A 469 -6.23 -14.11 -16.68
N ILE A 470 -7.45 -14.54 -16.48
CA ILE A 470 -8.11 -15.56 -17.30
C ILE A 470 -8.86 -14.88 -18.44
N VAL A 471 -8.52 -15.26 -19.66
CA VAL A 471 -9.17 -14.85 -20.92
C VAL A 471 -9.62 -16.08 -21.71
N ALA A 472 -10.32 -15.89 -22.84
CA ALA A 472 -10.88 -17.00 -23.64
C ALA A 472 -9.83 -18.04 -24.04
N ASP A 473 -8.62 -17.60 -24.37
CA ASP A 473 -7.52 -18.48 -24.84
C ASP A 473 -6.65 -19.03 -23.72
N SER A 474 -6.93 -18.71 -22.44
CA SER A 474 -6.17 -19.20 -21.31
C SER A 474 -6.13 -20.72 -21.25
N VAL A 475 -4.94 -21.26 -20.97
CA VAL A 475 -4.68 -22.69 -20.77
C VAL A 475 -4.59 -22.95 -19.27
N PRO A 476 -5.51 -23.74 -18.67
CA PRO A 476 -5.62 -23.88 -17.21
C PRO A 476 -4.32 -24.22 -16.48
N ASP A 477 -3.52 -25.14 -17.01
CA ASP A 477 -2.24 -25.54 -16.41
C ASP A 477 -1.22 -24.41 -16.42
N ASN A 478 -1.16 -23.64 -17.51
CA ASN A 478 -0.25 -22.52 -17.63
C ASN A 478 -0.60 -21.41 -16.63
N GLU A 479 -1.92 -21.14 -16.42
CA GLU A 479 -2.40 -20.16 -15.47
C GLU A 479 -2.09 -20.56 -14.02
N PHE A 480 -2.15 -21.85 -13.69
CA PHE A 480 -1.71 -22.35 -12.40
C PHE A 480 -0.21 -22.13 -12.18
N ASP A 481 0.61 -22.47 -13.18
CA ASP A 481 2.04 -22.26 -13.11
C ASP A 481 2.43 -20.79 -13.04
N GLU A 482 1.74 -19.92 -13.78
CA GLU A 482 1.91 -18.46 -13.69
C GLU A 482 1.62 -17.96 -12.29
N CYS A 483 0.53 -18.43 -11.68
CA CYS A 483 0.18 -18.09 -10.30
C CYS A 483 1.32 -18.46 -9.33
N LEU A 484 1.87 -19.66 -9.41
CA LEU A 484 3.00 -20.09 -8.57
C LEU A 484 4.27 -19.28 -8.85
N ASN A 485 4.58 -19.00 -10.11
CA ASN A 485 5.75 -18.23 -10.51
C ASN A 485 5.69 -16.79 -9.97
N LYS A 486 4.50 -16.18 -9.96
CA LYS A 486 4.30 -14.84 -9.36
C LYS A 486 4.50 -14.82 -7.84
N ALA A 487 4.30 -15.93 -7.14
CA ALA A 487 4.56 -16.06 -5.71
C ALA A 487 6.04 -16.37 -5.40
N ALA A 488 6.79 -16.93 -6.35
CA ALA A 488 8.12 -17.51 -6.14
C ALA A 488 9.09 -16.54 -5.45
N ALA A 489 9.18 -15.28 -5.91
CA ALA A 489 10.11 -14.30 -5.34
C ALA A 489 9.86 -14.04 -3.85
N VAL A 490 8.60 -14.04 -3.41
CA VAL A 490 8.24 -13.84 -2.00
C VAL A 490 8.53 -15.11 -1.20
N ILE A 491 8.24 -16.29 -1.75
CA ILE A 491 8.53 -17.57 -1.12
C ILE A 491 10.04 -17.76 -0.95
N ASP A 492 10.83 -17.41 -1.96
CA ASP A 492 12.29 -17.51 -1.88
C ASP A 492 12.86 -16.53 -0.85
N ALA A 493 12.31 -15.33 -0.75
CA ALA A 493 12.71 -14.38 0.29
C ALA A 493 12.41 -14.92 1.71
N LEU A 494 11.29 -15.60 1.90
CA LEU A 494 10.95 -16.26 3.17
C LEU A 494 11.92 -17.41 3.49
N LYS A 495 12.25 -18.24 2.50
CA LYS A 495 13.23 -19.33 2.65
C LYS A 495 14.64 -18.83 2.97
N ILE A 496 15.08 -17.72 2.34
CA ILE A 496 16.37 -17.10 2.62
C ILE A 496 16.38 -16.50 4.05
N ALA A 497 15.26 -16.00 4.52
CA ALA A 497 15.13 -15.42 5.86
C ALA A 497 14.95 -16.49 6.96
N ASP A 498 14.70 -17.74 6.61
CA ASP A 498 14.48 -18.83 7.56
C ASP A 498 15.73 -19.09 8.42
N GLY A 499 15.57 -19.09 9.73
CA GLY A 499 16.68 -19.17 10.69
C GLY A 499 17.46 -17.90 10.88
N GLY A 500 17.10 -16.83 10.20
CA GLY A 500 17.76 -15.51 10.22
C GLY A 500 18.80 -15.35 9.12
N ILE A 501 19.02 -14.11 8.70
CA ILE A 501 20.08 -13.79 7.74
C ILE A 501 21.41 -13.91 8.47
N LEU A 502 22.19 -14.94 8.14
CA LEU A 502 23.52 -15.13 8.67
C LEU A 502 24.40 -13.93 8.29
N TRP A 503 24.92 -13.24 9.29
CA TRP A 503 25.98 -12.27 9.10
C TRP A 503 27.27 -13.06 8.85
N PHE A 504 27.66 -13.18 7.60
CA PHE A 504 29.05 -13.53 7.29
C PHE A 504 29.89 -12.26 7.60
N TYR A 505 30.67 -12.34 8.64
CA TYR A 505 31.75 -11.44 8.94
C TYR A 505 32.99 -11.83 8.14
#